data_09ad98f9e707241992c089cf26f1956e
#
_entry.id   09ad98f9e707241992c089cf26f1956e
#
_cell.length_a   1.000
_cell.length_b   1.000
_cell.length_c   1.000
_cell.angle_alpha   90.00
_cell.angle_beta   90.00
_cell.angle_gamma   90.00
#
_symmetry.space_group_name_H-M   'P 1'
#
loop_
_entity.id
_entity.type
_entity.pdbx_description
1 polymer ?
#
loop_
_entity_poly.entity_id
_entity_poly.type
_entity_poly.pdbx_seq_one_letter_code
_entity_poly.pdbx_strand_id
1 'polypeptide(L)'
;MEHLSIKLDDLSDEILLIIFKKLDNFAILYSLTGVNKRLHKIAHDPDFTSHLTLFKQLKYDSISALPDSTVSRFCLQILPEIHHKIKWLNVEPASMERIFLATNYPNLYGLGVYGIDVSSAISLFTG
;
A
#
# COMPACT_ATOMS: atom_id res chain seq x y z
N MET A 1 16.42 -15.74 -24.57
CA MET A 1 15.18 -15.06 -24.20
C MET A 1 15.26 -13.59 -24.54
N GLU A 2 14.32 -13.12 -25.33
CA GLU A 2 14.27 -11.70 -25.65
C GLU A 2 13.60 -10.92 -24.53
N HIS A 3 14.07 -9.72 -24.28
CA HIS A 3 13.43 -8.80 -23.34
C HIS A 3 13.46 -7.39 -23.92
N LEU A 4 12.52 -6.57 -23.49
CA LEU A 4 12.42 -5.17 -23.88
C LEU A 4 12.75 -4.31 -22.67
N SER A 5 13.70 -3.37 -22.84
CA SER A 5 14.06 -2.40 -21.83
C SER A 5 13.62 -1.02 -22.29
N ILE A 6 12.76 -0.37 -21.51
CA ILE A 6 12.23 0.96 -21.81
C ILE A 6 12.44 1.83 -20.59
N LYS A 7 12.93 3.04 -20.80
CA LYS A 7 13.06 4.02 -19.71
C LYS A 7 11.68 4.57 -19.35
N LEU A 8 11.40 4.66 -18.06
CA LEU A 8 10.11 5.17 -17.58
C LEU A 8 9.85 6.60 -18.07
N ASP A 9 10.89 7.42 -18.17
CA ASP A 9 10.76 8.80 -18.62
C ASP A 9 10.31 8.92 -20.08
N ASP A 10 10.47 7.86 -20.89
CA ASP A 10 10.08 7.82 -22.29
C ASP A 10 8.60 7.44 -22.49
N LEU A 11 7.91 7.07 -21.42
CA LEU A 11 6.52 6.64 -21.47
C LEU A 11 5.58 7.78 -21.07
N SER A 12 4.40 7.81 -21.69
CA SER A 12 3.36 8.75 -21.29
C SER A 12 2.77 8.38 -19.94
N ASP A 13 2.11 9.32 -19.27
CA ASP A 13 1.45 9.07 -17.98
C ASP A 13 0.39 7.98 -18.11
N GLU A 14 -0.36 7.96 -19.22
CA GLU A 14 -1.40 6.95 -19.45
C GLU A 14 -0.83 5.54 -19.53
N ILE A 15 0.31 5.38 -20.19
CA ILE A 15 0.97 4.07 -20.28
C ILE A 15 1.55 3.66 -18.94
N LEU A 16 2.15 4.60 -18.21
CA LEU A 16 2.66 4.34 -16.87
C LEU A 16 1.54 3.88 -15.92
N LEU A 17 0.38 4.52 -15.97
CA LEU A 17 -0.77 4.12 -15.17
C LEU A 17 -1.22 2.70 -15.50
N ILE A 18 -1.24 2.33 -16.79
CA ILE A 18 -1.62 0.98 -17.20
C ILE A 18 -0.64 -0.06 -16.62
N ILE A 19 0.66 0.21 -16.71
CA ILE A 19 1.69 -0.68 -16.20
C ILE A 19 1.58 -0.80 -14.68
N PHE A 20 1.46 0.33 -13.98
CA PHE A 20 1.46 0.37 -12.52
C PHE A 20 0.22 -0.29 -11.91
N LYS A 21 -0.93 -0.23 -12.59
CA LYS A 21 -2.15 -0.91 -12.12
C LYS A 21 -2.02 -2.43 -12.08
N LYS A 22 -1.01 -2.98 -12.74
CA LYS A 22 -0.72 -4.43 -12.70
C LYS A 22 0.17 -4.83 -11.53
N LEU A 23 0.66 -3.86 -10.78
CA LEU A 23 1.55 -4.07 -9.62
C LEU A 23 0.78 -3.80 -8.33
N ASP A 24 1.30 -4.32 -7.22
CA ASP A 24 0.71 -4.05 -5.90
C ASP A 24 0.84 -2.58 -5.55
N ASN A 25 -0.22 -1.98 -4.99
CA ASN A 25 -0.24 -0.56 -4.66
C ASN A 25 0.86 -0.18 -3.67
N PHE A 26 1.14 -1.04 -2.67
CA PHE A 26 2.21 -0.74 -1.73
C PHE A 26 3.58 -0.68 -2.45
N ALA A 27 3.79 -1.55 -3.44
CA ALA A 27 5.05 -1.59 -4.18
C ALA A 27 5.24 -0.32 -5.02
N ILE A 28 4.17 0.18 -5.65
CA ILE A 28 4.20 1.44 -6.40
C ILE A 28 4.54 2.61 -5.47
N LEU A 29 3.84 2.72 -4.36
CA LEU A 29 4.09 3.79 -3.39
C LEU A 29 5.50 3.73 -2.81
N TYR A 30 5.95 2.53 -2.42
CA TYR A 30 7.28 2.34 -1.86
C TYR A 30 8.38 2.69 -2.86
N SER A 31 8.22 2.25 -4.11
CA SER A 31 9.27 2.37 -5.13
C SER A 31 9.35 3.77 -5.74
N LEU A 32 8.21 4.46 -5.91
CA LEU A 32 8.15 5.70 -6.69
C LEU A 32 8.03 6.97 -5.86
N THR A 33 7.63 6.86 -4.59
CA THR A 33 7.52 8.04 -3.73
C THR A 33 8.91 8.67 -3.54
N GLY A 34 9.04 9.92 -3.92
CA GLY A 34 10.28 10.66 -3.75
C GLY A 34 11.33 10.49 -4.84
N VAL A 35 11.07 9.66 -5.87
CA VAL A 35 12.04 9.44 -6.95
C VAL A 35 12.21 10.68 -7.81
N ASN A 36 11.10 11.20 -8.34
CA ASN A 36 11.05 12.50 -9.01
C ASN A 36 9.61 13.01 -8.93
N LYS A 37 9.38 14.26 -9.31
CA LYS A 37 8.06 14.89 -9.17
C LYS A 37 6.98 14.17 -9.96
N ARG A 38 7.30 13.73 -11.17
CA ARG A 38 6.35 13.06 -12.05
C ARG A 38 5.92 11.70 -11.49
N LEU A 39 6.88 10.86 -11.15
CA LEU A 39 6.60 9.52 -10.63
C LEU A 39 5.95 9.57 -9.25
N HIS A 40 6.38 10.51 -8.40
CA HIS A 40 5.77 10.74 -7.10
C HIS A 40 4.28 11.10 -7.25
N LYS A 41 3.96 12.01 -8.16
CA LYS A 41 2.58 12.41 -8.41
C LYS A 41 1.72 11.27 -8.93
N ILE A 42 2.26 10.47 -9.85
CA ILE A 42 1.54 9.31 -10.40
C ILE A 42 1.28 8.27 -9.30
N ALA A 43 2.28 7.97 -8.48
CA ALA A 43 2.13 7.00 -7.39
C ALA A 43 1.09 7.43 -6.35
N HIS A 44 0.88 8.73 -6.18
CA HIS A 44 -0.08 9.29 -5.23
C HIS A 44 -1.48 9.51 -5.82
N ASP A 45 -1.72 9.05 -7.05
CA ASP A 45 -3.04 9.07 -7.67
C ASP A 45 -4.03 8.23 -6.85
N PRO A 46 -5.30 8.66 -6.75
CA PRO A 46 -6.32 7.87 -6.02
C PRO A 46 -6.43 6.41 -6.45
N ASP A 47 -6.10 6.08 -7.69
CA ASP A 47 -6.11 4.68 -8.16
C ASP A 47 -5.15 3.80 -7.36
N PHE A 48 -4.10 4.38 -6.76
CA PHE A 48 -3.11 3.63 -5.98
C PHE A 48 -3.20 3.87 -4.48
N THR A 49 -3.94 4.90 -4.05
CA THR A 49 -3.97 5.31 -2.65
C THR A 49 -5.30 5.07 -1.95
N SER A 50 -6.42 5.09 -2.68
CA SER A 50 -7.72 5.01 -2.04
C SER A 50 -8.02 3.65 -1.41
N HIS A 51 -7.55 2.56 -2.02
CA HIS A 51 -7.66 1.19 -1.48
C HIS A 51 -6.24 0.63 -1.37
N LEU A 52 -5.71 0.60 -0.16
CA LEU A 52 -4.31 0.25 0.06
C LEU A 52 -4.21 -1.06 0.84
N THR A 53 -3.43 -2.00 0.32
CA THR A 53 -3.14 -3.28 0.96
C THR A 53 -1.68 -3.30 1.40
N LEU A 54 -1.45 -3.43 2.71
CA LEU A 54 -0.11 -3.36 3.31
C LEU A 54 0.37 -4.73 3.78
N PHE A 55 0.31 -5.70 2.88
CA PHE A 55 0.90 -7.03 3.05
C PHE A 55 1.09 -7.63 1.66
N LYS A 56 1.87 -8.73 1.57
CA LYS A 56 2.01 -9.50 0.33
C LYS A 56 1.02 -10.64 0.30
N GLN A 57 0.30 -10.78 -0.80
CA GLN A 57 -0.56 -11.94 -1.02
C GLN A 57 0.26 -13.04 -1.71
N LEU A 58 0.25 -14.21 -1.11
CA LEU A 58 0.95 -15.39 -1.62
C LEU A 58 -0.05 -16.33 -2.30
N LYS A 59 0.45 -17.43 -2.85
CA LYS A 59 -0.41 -18.45 -3.46
C LYS A 59 -1.29 -19.11 -2.38
N TYR A 60 -2.46 -19.61 -2.81
CA TYR A 60 -3.39 -20.36 -1.94
C TYR A 60 -3.95 -19.55 -0.78
N ASP A 61 -4.27 -18.28 -1.05
CA ASP A 61 -4.91 -17.37 -0.08
C ASP A 61 -4.09 -17.07 1.17
N SER A 62 -2.81 -17.47 1.19
CA SER A 62 -1.93 -17.09 2.29
C SER A 62 -1.39 -15.67 2.07
N ILE A 63 -1.01 -15.02 3.16
CA ILE A 63 -0.42 -13.69 3.13
C ILE A 63 0.90 -13.68 3.89
N SER A 64 1.73 -12.69 3.59
CA SER A 64 2.98 -12.46 4.29
C SER A 64 3.08 -10.99 4.66
N ALA A 65 3.48 -10.71 5.90
CA ALA A 65 3.72 -9.34 6.35
C ALA A 65 4.82 -8.70 5.52
N LEU A 66 4.73 -7.37 5.33
CA LEU A 66 5.82 -6.62 4.73
C LEU A 66 7.02 -6.59 5.69
N PRO A 67 8.26 -6.50 5.16
CA PRO A 67 9.42 -6.35 6.02
C PRO A 67 9.31 -5.14 6.94
N ASP A 68 9.91 -5.22 8.13
CA ASP A 68 9.86 -4.11 9.11
C ASP A 68 10.36 -2.80 8.53
N SER A 69 11.42 -2.82 7.73
CA SER A 69 11.93 -1.61 7.09
C SER A 69 10.92 -0.97 6.16
N THR A 70 10.15 -1.78 5.43
CA THR A 70 9.09 -1.31 4.55
C THR A 70 7.95 -0.69 5.36
N VAL A 71 7.50 -1.36 6.42
CA VAL A 71 6.44 -0.83 7.30
C VAL A 71 6.89 0.47 7.95
N SER A 72 8.13 0.55 8.42
CA SER A 72 8.68 1.76 9.02
C SER A 72 8.67 2.93 8.04
N ARG A 73 9.07 2.71 6.80
CA ARG A 73 9.06 3.78 5.79
C ARG A 73 7.64 4.24 5.48
N PHE A 74 6.68 3.31 5.38
CA PHE A 74 5.28 3.68 5.20
C PHE A 74 4.78 4.53 6.35
N CYS A 75 5.04 4.11 7.58
CA CYS A 75 4.57 4.84 8.76
C CYS A 75 5.19 6.22 8.90
N LEU A 76 6.48 6.37 8.58
CA LEU A 76 7.21 7.62 8.80
C LEU A 76 7.13 8.58 7.62
N GLN A 77 7.07 8.09 6.39
CA GLN A 77 7.23 8.92 5.19
C GLN A 77 6.04 8.91 4.25
N ILE A 78 5.42 7.76 4.03
CA ILE A 78 4.41 7.61 2.98
C ILE A 78 2.99 7.86 3.49
N LEU A 79 2.58 7.15 4.55
CA LEU A 79 1.21 7.27 5.08
C LEU A 79 0.86 8.69 5.51
N PRO A 80 1.75 9.45 6.18
CA PRO A 80 1.42 10.84 6.52
C PRO A 80 1.13 11.74 5.32
N GLU A 81 1.71 11.44 4.16
CA GLU A 81 1.46 12.23 2.95
C GLU A 81 0.13 11.87 2.26
N ILE A 82 -0.28 10.60 2.34
CA ILE A 82 -1.47 10.12 1.61
C ILE A 82 -2.66 9.82 2.52
N HIS A 83 -2.56 10.04 3.82
CA HIS A 83 -3.56 9.62 4.80
C HIS A 83 -4.99 10.10 4.46
N HIS A 84 -5.11 11.30 3.92
CA HIS A 84 -6.42 11.86 3.56
C HIS A 84 -7.01 11.26 2.27
N LYS A 85 -6.20 10.56 1.49
CA LYS A 85 -6.64 9.90 0.25
C LYS A 85 -7.12 8.46 0.50
N ILE A 86 -6.73 7.87 1.63
CA ILE A 86 -7.02 6.47 1.92
C ILE A 86 -8.47 6.32 2.38
N LYS A 87 -9.22 5.48 1.68
CA LYS A 87 -10.62 5.18 1.98
C LYS A 87 -10.82 3.78 2.52
N TRP A 88 -9.93 2.86 2.17
CA TRP A 88 -9.97 1.48 2.63
C TRP A 88 -8.54 1.00 2.86
N LEU A 89 -8.30 0.36 4.02
CA LEU A 89 -7.03 -0.29 4.34
C LEU A 89 -7.22 -1.78 4.52
N ASN A 90 -6.36 -2.57 3.90
CA ASN A 90 -6.22 -3.98 4.20
C ASN A 90 -4.87 -4.16 4.91
N VAL A 91 -4.91 -4.73 6.10
CA VAL A 91 -3.73 -4.88 6.95
C VAL A 91 -3.67 -6.30 7.50
N GLU A 92 -2.51 -6.71 7.96
CA GLU A 92 -2.33 -7.94 8.73
C GLU A 92 -2.04 -7.59 10.20
N PRO A 93 -2.31 -8.53 11.15
CA PRO A 93 -2.30 -8.17 12.58
C PRO A 93 -0.97 -7.63 13.10
N ALA A 94 0.16 -8.14 12.62
CA ALA A 94 1.46 -7.75 13.16
C ALA A 94 1.80 -6.28 12.90
N SER A 95 1.31 -5.70 11.80
CA SER A 95 1.60 -4.31 11.43
C SER A 95 0.47 -3.33 11.74
N MET A 96 -0.72 -3.85 12.08
CA MET A 96 -1.94 -3.04 12.19
C MET A 96 -1.79 -1.89 13.18
N GLU A 97 -1.29 -2.15 14.38
CA GLU A 97 -1.16 -1.12 15.39
C GLU A 97 -0.21 -0.01 14.96
N ARG A 98 0.94 -0.37 14.39
CA ARG A 98 1.91 0.60 13.89
C ARG A 98 1.32 1.51 12.83
N ILE A 99 0.53 0.94 11.93
CA ILE A 99 -0.11 1.67 10.83
C ILE A 99 -1.13 2.67 11.39
N PHE A 100 -1.97 2.24 12.33
CA PHE A 100 -2.99 3.12 12.90
C PHE A 100 -2.43 4.19 13.82
N LEU A 101 -1.28 3.94 14.45
CA LEU A 101 -0.61 4.94 15.29
C LEU A 101 0.23 5.93 14.49
N ALA A 102 0.53 5.63 13.22
CA ALA A 102 1.41 6.47 12.40
C ALA A 102 0.77 7.82 12.05
N THR A 103 -0.52 7.85 11.79
CA THR A 103 -1.26 9.05 11.39
C THR A 103 -2.76 8.80 11.57
N ASN A 104 -3.57 9.84 11.34
CA ASN A 104 -5.01 9.68 11.28
C ASN A 104 -5.45 9.38 9.83
N TYR A 105 -6.65 8.86 9.69
CA TYR A 105 -7.21 8.49 8.38
C TYR A 105 -8.61 9.08 8.26
N PRO A 106 -8.74 10.39 7.96
CA PRO A 106 -10.02 11.09 8.07
C PRO A 106 -11.10 10.61 7.09
N ASN A 107 -10.71 9.99 5.98
CA ASN A 107 -11.65 9.52 4.96
C ASN A 107 -11.79 8.00 4.92
N LEU A 108 -11.20 7.30 5.88
CA LEU A 108 -11.28 5.84 5.95
C LEU A 108 -12.69 5.40 6.32
N TYR A 109 -13.30 4.58 5.46
CA TYR A 109 -14.64 4.05 5.73
C TYR A 109 -14.64 2.52 5.90
N GLY A 110 -13.52 1.86 5.64
CA GLY A 110 -13.47 0.41 5.75
C GLY A 110 -12.07 -0.13 6.04
N LEU A 111 -12.05 -1.31 6.65
CA LEU A 111 -10.84 -1.98 7.10
C LEU A 111 -10.98 -3.48 6.86
N GLY A 112 -10.01 -4.07 6.16
CA GLY A 112 -9.87 -5.51 6.07
C GLY A 112 -8.71 -5.97 6.92
N VAL A 113 -8.93 -6.96 7.80
CA VAL A 113 -7.88 -7.57 8.61
C VAL A 113 -7.69 -9.00 8.14
N TYR A 114 -6.52 -9.30 7.61
CA TYR A 114 -6.21 -10.58 6.99
C TYR A 114 -5.19 -11.35 7.82
N GLY A 115 -5.26 -12.68 7.76
CA GLY A 115 -4.32 -13.54 8.49
C GLY A 115 -4.62 -13.63 9.98
N ILE A 116 -5.86 -13.39 10.40
CA ILE A 116 -6.29 -13.46 11.79
C ILE A 116 -7.46 -14.46 11.91
N ASP A 117 -7.52 -15.21 12.99
CA ASP A 117 -8.68 -16.05 13.25
C ASP A 117 -9.82 -15.25 13.89
N VAL A 118 -11.04 -15.81 13.85
CA VAL A 118 -12.23 -15.09 14.32
C VAL A 118 -12.16 -14.78 15.81
N SER A 119 -11.64 -15.69 16.62
CA SER A 119 -11.50 -15.46 18.07
C SER A 119 -10.57 -14.30 18.38
N SER A 120 -9.43 -14.27 17.70
CA SER A 120 -8.47 -13.16 17.86
C SER A 120 -9.06 -11.84 17.37
N ALA A 121 -9.81 -11.85 16.27
CA ALA A 121 -10.46 -10.66 15.75
C ALA A 121 -11.46 -10.09 16.76
N ILE A 122 -12.28 -10.93 17.36
CA ILE A 122 -13.26 -10.53 18.40
C ILE A 122 -12.51 -9.91 19.58
N SER A 123 -11.44 -10.52 20.05
CA SER A 123 -10.65 -10.02 21.16
C SER A 123 -10.05 -8.63 20.86
N LEU A 124 -9.57 -8.40 19.63
CA LEU A 124 -9.00 -7.12 19.23
C LEU A 124 -10.01 -5.98 19.26
N PHE A 125 -11.26 -6.25 18.85
CA PHE A 125 -12.27 -5.21 18.69
C PHE A 125 -13.24 -5.07 19.87
N THR A 126 -13.23 -5.99 20.81
CA THR A 126 -14.15 -5.96 21.96
C THR A 126 -13.44 -5.84 23.30
N GLY A 127 -12.17 -6.10 23.31
CA GLY A 127 -11.36 -6.06 24.53
C GLY A 127 -10.57 -4.79 24.63
#